data_59b7e76456bc4baa8c53ab2541a19b67
#
_entry.id   59b7e76456bc4baa8c53ab2541a19b67
#
_cell.length_a   1.000
_cell.length_b   1.000
_cell.length_c   1.000
_cell.angle_alpha   90.00
_cell.angle_beta   90.00
_cell.angle_gamma   90.00
#
_symmetry.space_group_name_H-M   'P 1'
#
loop_
_entity.id
_entity.type
_entity.pdbx_description
1 polymer ?
#
loop_
_entity_poly.entity_id
_entity_poly.type
_entity_poly.pdbx_seq_one_letter_code
_entity_poly.pdbx_strand_id
1 'polypeptide(L)'
;MRLSTKLKISFGFLIILPVALFGTVLFSITKIQLHRIQEKYGIQNISYDALMNPVLLSNEMCRQEYEEIRQTAEDNPSKLRDLNYLNAINNRISKRNAYIVVIEDNDIMYQGKEISDELRAKLIESQNHNSEIRSAYLRDFNVLASRVSYMIDSHTYGTVYFVISFAEILPQIKKLLFDTMISVIIILILTSGAFTMWIYRSTVRPINKLRLATNNIKNGNLDFDMDVEGNNEFAELCKDFDNMRKRLKYNAEENVRRDSESKELISNISHDLKTPITAIKGYVEGIM
;
A
#
# COMPACT_ATOMS: atom_id res chain seq x y z
N MET A 1 -7.70 -29.48 5.62
CA MET A 1 -8.26 -28.50 4.64
C MET A 1 -7.60 -28.79 3.29
N ARG A 2 -8.36 -28.99 2.22
CA ARG A 2 -7.81 -29.43 0.92
C ARG A 2 -6.86 -28.39 0.33
N LEU A 3 -5.74 -28.82 -0.27
CA LEU A 3 -4.71 -27.96 -0.89
C LEU A 3 -5.33 -26.89 -1.81
N SER A 4 -6.33 -27.27 -2.61
CA SER A 4 -7.06 -26.36 -3.49
C SER A 4 -7.78 -25.24 -2.73
N THR A 5 -8.33 -25.54 -1.56
CA THR A 5 -9.02 -24.55 -0.70
C THR A 5 -8.00 -23.62 -0.04
N LYS A 6 -6.86 -24.14 0.41
CA LYS A 6 -5.76 -23.30 0.96
C LYS A 6 -5.19 -22.37 -0.10
N LEU A 7 -5.00 -22.83 -1.31
CA LEU A 7 -4.51 -22.04 -2.44
C LEU A 7 -5.49 -20.88 -2.77
N LYS A 8 -6.80 -21.18 -2.83
CA LYS A 8 -7.83 -20.16 -3.07
C LYS A 8 -7.86 -19.09 -1.96
N ILE A 9 -7.80 -19.52 -0.69
CA ILE A 9 -7.77 -18.61 0.46
C ILE A 9 -6.49 -17.78 0.44
N SER A 10 -5.35 -18.39 0.15
CA SER A 10 -4.06 -17.68 0.05
C SER A 10 -4.06 -16.65 -1.07
N PHE A 11 -4.66 -16.96 -2.21
CA PHE A 11 -4.81 -16.01 -3.32
C PHE A 11 -5.74 -14.85 -2.94
N GLY A 12 -6.85 -15.15 -2.24
CA GLY A 12 -7.72 -14.12 -1.68
C GLY A 12 -6.98 -13.22 -0.68
N PHE A 13 -6.19 -13.80 0.21
CA PHE A 13 -5.39 -13.06 1.19
C PHE A 13 -4.31 -12.17 0.53
N LEU A 14 -3.70 -12.66 -0.56
CA LEU A 14 -2.70 -11.91 -1.34
C LEU A 14 -3.27 -10.59 -1.89
N ILE A 15 -4.55 -10.59 -2.26
CA ILE A 15 -5.21 -9.39 -2.82
C ILE A 15 -5.85 -8.56 -1.71
N ILE A 16 -6.61 -9.20 -0.81
CA ILE A 16 -7.40 -8.50 0.21
C ILE A 16 -6.50 -7.80 1.25
N LEU A 17 -5.42 -8.45 1.70
CA LEU A 17 -4.55 -7.91 2.75
C LEU A 17 -3.85 -6.61 2.33
N PRO A 18 -3.19 -6.51 1.15
CA PRO A 18 -2.59 -5.25 0.72
C PRO A 18 -3.61 -4.15 0.52
N VAL A 19 -4.79 -4.46 -0.04
CA VAL A 19 -5.87 -3.49 -0.25
C VAL A 19 -6.40 -2.96 1.07
N ALA A 20 -6.64 -3.84 2.05
CA ALA A 20 -7.10 -3.44 3.39
C ALA A 20 -6.04 -2.59 4.12
N LEU A 21 -4.77 -2.99 4.07
CA LEU A 21 -3.67 -2.22 4.65
C LEU A 21 -3.52 -0.86 3.97
N PHE A 22 -3.58 -0.81 2.64
CA PHE A 22 -3.56 0.44 1.91
C PHE A 22 -4.71 1.36 2.32
N GLY A 23 -5.94 0.84 2.39
CA GLY A 23 -7.11 1.60 2.83
C GLY A 23 -6.95 2.20 4.23
N THR A 24 -6.45 1.43 5.19
CA THR A 24 -6.20 1.93 6.56
C THR A 24 -5.10 2.97 6.63
N VAL A 25 -4.01 2.79 5.88
CA VAL A 25 -2.90 3.75 5.82
C VAL A 25 -3.34 5.03 5.12
N LEU A 26 -4.05 4.92 3.99
CA LEU A 26 -4.59 6.07 3.26
C LEU A 26 -5.53 6.89 4.15
N PHE A 27 -6.46 6.23 4.83
CA PHE A 27 -7.37 6.89 5.78
C PHE A 27 -6.60 7.62 6.89
N SER A 28 -5.58 6.98 7.46
CA SER A 28 -4.76 7.56 8.54
C SER A 28 -3.96 8.77 8.06
N ILE A 29 -3.30 8.67 6.90
CA ILE A 29 -2.54 9.78 6.30
C ILE A 29 -3.48 10.95 6.01
N THR A 30 -4.63 10.69 5.39
CA THR A 30 -5.60 11.73 5.06
C THR A 30 -6.14 12.41 6.31
N LYS A 31 -6.46 11.66 7.37
CA LYS A 31 -6.91 12.20 8.64
C LYS A 31 -5.85 13.09 9.32
N ILE A 32 -4.59 12.66 9.33
CA ILE A 32 -3.48 13.43 9.89
C ILE A 32 -3.26 14.74 9.09
N GLN A 33 -3.30 14.66 7.77
CA GLN A 33 -3.12 15.84 6.92
C GLN A 33 -4.29 16.81 7.05
N LEU A 34 -5.52 16.30 7.12
CA LEU A 34 -6.70 17.12 7.37
C LEU A 34 -6.57 17.89 8.70
N HIS A 35 -6.17 17.18 9.76
CA HIS A 35 -5.97 17.80 11.07
C HIS A 35 -4.90 18.90 11.03
N ARG A 36 -3.77 18.65 10.36
CA ARG A 36 -2.70 19.64 10.18
C ARG A 36 -3.16 20.90 9.42
N ILE A 37 -3.97 20.71 8.37
CA ILE A 37 -4.53 21.82 7.59
C ILE A 37 -5.53 22.60 8.45
N GLN A 38 -6.42 21.93 9.16
CA GLN A 38 -7.37 22.55 10.08
C GLN A 38 -6.66 23.38 11.16
N GLU A 39 -5.63 22.82 11.77
CA GLU A 39 -4.83 23.50 12.80
C GLU A 39 -4.05 24.68 12.23
N LYS A 40 -3.35 24.48 11.10
CA LYS A 40 -2.54 25.55 10.48
C LYS A 40 -3.37 26.74 10.01
N TYR A 41 -4.55 26.50 9.46
CA TYR A 41 -5.39 27.55 8.86
C TYR A 41 -6.60 27.94 9.73
N GLY A 42 -6.78 27.31 10.89
CA GLY A 42 -7.87 27.61 11.83
C GLY A 42 -9.26 27.35 11.25
N ILE A 43 -9.40 26.35 10.36
CA ILE A 43 -10.64 26.07 9.66
C ILE A 43 -11.31 24.86 10.32
N GLN A 44 -12.61 24.98 10.64
CA GLN A 44 -13.40 23.86 11.13
C GLN A 44 -14.16 23.21 9.97
N ASN A 45 -14.25 21.86 9.98
CA ASN A 45 -15.07 21.07 9.06
C ASN A 45 -14.69 21.14 7.56
N ILE A 46 -13.39 20.99 7.23
CA ILE A 46 -12.98 20.80 5.83
C ILE A 46 -13.46 19.41 5.35
N SER A 47 -14.16 19.38 4.23
CA SER A 47 -14.57 18.13 3.59
C SER A 47 -13.38 17.41 2.92
N TYR A 48 -13.47 16.08 2.77
CA TYR A 48 -12.45 15.31 2.02
C TYR A 48 -12.34 15.74 0.57
N ASP A 49 -13.46 16.14 -0.05
CA ASP A 49 -13.51 16.63 -1.43
C ASP A 49 -12.71 17.94 -1.59
N ALA A 50 -12.74 18.81 -0.58
CA ALA A 50 -11.96 20.04 -0.58
C ALA A 50 -10.44 19.78 -0.55
N LEU A 51 -9.97 18.70 0.07
CA LEU A 51 -8.54 18.34 0.06
C LEU A 51 -8.05 17.94 -1.35
N MET A 52 -8.92 17.34 -2.15
CA MET A 52 -8.60 16.89 -3.50
C MET A 52 -8.80 17.99 -4.55
N ASN A 53 -9.52 19.05 -4.19
CA ASN A 53 -9.78 20.18 -5.08
C ASN A 53 -9.29 21.50 -4.46
N PRO A 54 -8.15 22.04 -4.93
CA PRO A 54 -7.57 23.28 -4.40
C PRO A 54 -8.53 24.47 -4.43
N VAL A 55 -9.42 24.53 -5.42
CA VAL A 55 -10.42 25.61 -5.55
C VAL A 55 -11.47 25.52 -4.44
N LEU A 56 -11.98 24.31 -4.16
CA LEU A 56 -12.92 24.09 -3.07
C LEU A 56 -12.27 24.36 -1.71
N LEU A 57 -11.02 23.91 -1.52
CA LEU A 57 -10.27 24.16 -0.29
C LEU A 57 -10.13 25.67 -0.05
N SER A 58 -9.76 26.42 -1.06
CA SER A 58 -9.60 27.88 -0.97
C SER A 58 -10.91 28.61 -0.66
N ASN A 59 -11.98 28.20 -1.29
CA ASN A 59 -13.29 28.78 -1.03
C ASN A 59 -13.73 28.52 0.42
N GLU A 60 -13.51 27.32 0.96
CA GLU A 60 -13.81 27.02 2.36
C GLU A 60 -12.90 27.79 3.32
N MET A 61 -11.65 28.07 2.93
CA MET A 61 -10.70 28.83 3.76
C MET A 61 -11.15 30.26 4.06
N CYS A 62 -11.83 30.92 3.16
CA CYS A 62 -12.24 32.34 3.29
C CYS A 62 -13.76 32.53 3.25
N ARG A 63 -14.54 31.46 3.41
CA ARG A 63 -15.99 31.47 3.24
C ARG A 63 -16.72 32.48 4.12
N GLN A 64 -16.33 32.55 5.40
CA GLN A 64 -16.97 33.47 6.34
C GLN A 64 -16.75 34.95 5.97
N GLU A 65 -15.49 35.29 5.68
CA GLU A 65 -15.10 36.64 5.30
C GLU A 65 -15.65 37.01 3.91
N TYR A 66 -15.73 36.05 2.99
CA TYR A 66 -16.35 36.28 1.69
C TYR A 66 -17.84 36.58 1.81
N GLU A 67 -18.60 35.81 2.61
CA GLU A 67 -20.00 36.11 2.85
C GLU A 67 -20.21 37.40 3.63
N GLU A 68 -19.34 37.73 4.58
CA GLU A 68 -19.38 39.03 5.31
C GLU A 68 -19.21 40.20 4.34
N ILE A 69 -18.23 40.16 3.43
CA ILE A 69 -18.05 41.18 2.41
C ILE A 69 -19.22 41.23 1.44
N ARG A 70 -19.75 40.09 1.04
CA ARG A 70 -20.90 40.00 0.14
C ARG A 70 -22.14 40.67 0.75
N GLN A 71 -22.46 40.37 2.01
CA GLN A 71 -23.54 41.02 2.74
C GLN A 71 -23.29 42.54 2.90
N THR A 72 -22.05 42.93 3.23
CA THR A 72 -21.69 44.36 3.33
C THR A 72 -21.83 45.06 1.99
N ALA A 73 -21.50 44.41 0.87
CA ALA A 73 -21.67 44.94 -0.47
C ALA A 73 -23.14 45.16 -0.84
N GLU A 74 -24.05 44.31 -0.34
CA GLU A 74 -25.50 44.41 -0.56
C GLU A 74 -26.15 45.45 0.39
N ASP A 75 -25.78 45.42 1.69
CA ASP A 75 -26.47 46.23 2.72
C ASP A 75 -25.87 47.66 2.89
N ASN A 76 -24.54 47.77 2.85
CA ASN A 76 -23.84 49.04 3.05
C ASN A 76 -22.51 49.10 2.30
N PRO A 77 -22.54 49.29 0.96
CA PRO A 77 -21.34 49.29 0.15
C PRO A 77 -20.32 50.35 0.50
N SER A 78 -20.71 51.50 1.10
CA SER A 78 -19.82 52.57 1.54
C SER A 78 -18.82 52.10 2.61
N LYS A 79 -19.17 51.08 3.40
CA LYS A 79 -18.29 50.48 4.40
C LYS A 79 -17.07 49.81 3.79
N LEU A 80 -17.13 49.41 2.51
CA LEU A 80 -16.02 48.80 1.75
C LEU A 80 -14.91 49.84 1.39
N ARG A 81 -15.10 51.10 1.72
CA ARG A 81 -14.07 52.18 1.67
C ARG A 81 -13.38 52.39 3.03
N ASP A 82 -13.91 51.85 4.12
CA ASP A 82 -13.28 51.98 5.44
C ASP A 82 -12.03 51.08 5.53
N LEU A 83 -10.86 51.74 5.57
CA LEU A 83 -9.57 51.07 5.67
C LEU A 83 -9.43 50.23 6.96
N ASN A 84 -10.05 50.64 8.07
CA ASN A 84 -10.00 49.84 9.31
C ASN A 84 -10.79 48.56 9.17
N TYR A 85 -11.97 48.62 8.53
CA TYR A 85 -12.77 47.44 8.26
C TYR A 85 -12.05 46.44 7.30
N LEU A 86 -11.48 46.96 6.21
CA LEU A 86 -10.74 46.15 5.25
C LEU A 86 -9.49 45.52 5.88
N ASN A 87 -8.75 46.30 6.70
CA ASN A 87 -7.60 45.77 7.44
C ASN A 87 -8.00 44.67 8.44
N ALA A 88 -9.11 44.84 9.15
CA ALA A 88 -9.59 43.80 10.07
C ALA A 88 -9.90 42.49 9.36
N ILE A 89 -10.55 42.53 8.19
CA ILE A 89 -10.80 41.35 7.37
C ILE A 89 -9.50 40.77 6.83
N ASN A 90 -8.65 41.62 6.25
CA ASN A 90 -7.37 41.19 5.68
C ASN A 90 -6.49 40.48 6.72
N ASN A 91 -6.43 40.99 7.95
CA ASN A 91 -5.68 40.40 9.05
C ASN A 91 -6.23 39.00 9.45
N ARG A 92 -7.53 38.76 9.31
CA ARG A 92 -8.12 37.44 9.56
C ARG A 92 -7.72 36.43 8.50
N ILE A 93 -7.75 36.80 7.20
CA ILE A 93 -7.46 35.91 6.08
C ILE A 93 -5.96 35.78 5.78
N SER A 94 -5.13 36.76 6.18
CA SER A 94 -3.68 36.72 5.90
C SER A 94 -2.98 35.49 6.50
N LYS A 95 -3.46 35.00 7.66
CA LYS A 95 -3.00 33.77 8.29
C LYS A 95 -3.26 32.51 7.42
N ARG A 96 -4.15 32.63 6.44
CA ARG A 96 -4.55 31.57 5.50
C ARG A 96 -3.96 31.76 4.10
N ASN A 97 -2.90 32.58 3.99
CA ASN A 97 -2.26 32.96 2.72
C ASN A 97 -3.23 33.61 1.72
N ALA A 98 -4.21 34.33 2.22
CA ALA A 98 -5.18 35.06 1.45
C ALA A 98 -5.07 36.57 1.78
N TYR A 99 -5.44 37.41 0.84
CA TYR A 99 -5.53 38.85 1.01
C TYR A 99 -6.63 39.42 0.13
N ILE A 100 -7.10 40.63 0.48
CA ILE A 100 -8.09 41.31 -0.33
C ILE A 100 -7.45 42.44 -1.13
N VAL A 101 -7.99 42.65 -2.32
CA VAL A 101 -7.70 43.81 -3.18
C VAL A 101 -9.02 44.45 -3.55
N VAL A 102 -9.16 45.75 -3.33
CA VAL A 102 -10.36 46.53 -3.67
C VAL A 102 -10.03 47.43 -4.85
N ILE A 103 -10.79 47.31 -5.91
CA ILE A 103 -10.64 48.11 -7.13
C ILE A 103 -11.95 48.86 -7.35
N GLU A 104 -11.86 50.19 -7.47
CA GLU A 104 -12.96 51.06 -7.85
C GLU A 104 -12.57 51.82 -9.13
N ASP A 105 -13.42 51.82 -10.13
CA ASP A 105 -13.24 52.56 -11.39
C ASP A 105 -11.84 52.39 -12.03
N ASN A 106 -11.30 51.16 -11.98
CA ASN A 106 -9.96 50.76 -12.46
C ASN A 106 -8.78 51.18 -11.56
N ASP A 107 -9.03 51.82 -10.44
CA ASP A 107 -7.98 52.19 -9.47
C ASP A 107 -8.00 51.27 -8.24
N ILE A 108 -6.80 50.95 -7.71
CA ILE A 108 -6.69 50.17 -6.49
C ILE A 108 -6.88 51.08 -5.29
N MET A 109 -8.02 50.91 -4.58
CA MET A 109 -8.32 51.62 -3.34
C MET A 109 -7.69 50.99 -2.11
N TYR A 110 -7.55 49.66 -2.14
CA TYR A 110 -6.94 48.91 -1.04
C TYR A 110 -6.24 47.64 -1.56
N GLN A 111 -5.08 47.37 -0.98
CA GLN A 111 -4.37 46.10 -1.19
C GLN A 111 -3.84 45.57 0.14
N GLY A 112 -4.26 44.37 0.52
CA GLY A 112 -3.85 43.71 1.77
C GLY A 112 -2.44 43.11 1.73
N LYS A 113 -1.88 42.97 0.52
CA LYS A 113 -0.51 42.57 0.27
C LYS A 113 -0.02 43.22 -1.02
N GLU A 114 1.26 43.52 -1.10
CA GLU A 114 1.87 44.05 -2.32
C GLU A 114 1.74 43.01 -3.47
N ILE A 115 1.22 43.44 -4.60
CA ILE A 115 0.95 42.61 -5.78
C ILE A 115 1.82 43.10 -6.95
N SER A 116 2.18 42.17 -7.85
CA SER A 116 2.90 42.53 -9.06
C SER A 116 2.02 43.37 -10.01
N ASP A 117 2.66 44.25 -10.81
CA ASP A 117 1.95 45.05 -11.79
C ASP A 117 1.19 44.19 -12.84
N GLU A 118 1.72 43.04 -13.15
CA GLU A 118 1.07 42.08 -14.04
C GLU A 118 -0.22 41.49 -13.44
N LEU A 119 -0.20 41.09 -12.17
CA LEU A 119 -1.40 40.63 -11.46
C LEU A 119 -2.43 41.72 -11.31
N ARG A 120 -1.96 42.97 -11.01
CA ARG A 120 -2.80 44.17 -10.97
C ARG A 120 -3.55 44.36 -12.29
N ALA A 121 -2.84 44.39 -13.41
CA ALA A 121 -3.43 44.55 -14.73
C ALA A 121 -4.48 43.47 -15.03
N LYS A 122 -4.20 42.20 -14.61
CA LYS A 122 -5.12 41.07 -14.81
C LYS A 122 -6.39 41.17 -13.99
N LEU A 123 -6.31 41.68 -12.74
CA LEU A 123 -7.48 41.89 -11.90
C LEU A 123 -8.35 43.04 -12.45
N ILE A 124 -7.75 44.13 -12.93
CA ILE A 124 -8.45 45.25 -13.58
C ILE A 124 -9.12 44.78 -14.89
N GLU A 125 -8.41 44.03 -15.71
CA GLU A 125 -8.99 43.45 -16.93
C GLU A 125 -10.21 42.56 -16.62
N SER A 126 -10.13 41.76 -15.54
CA SER A 126 -11.24 40.88 -15.12
C SER A 126 -12.44 41.62 -14.56
N GLN A 127 -12.27 42.86 -14.04
CA GLN A 127 -13.36 43.72 -13.64
C GLN A 127 -14.23 44.15 -14.81
N ASN A 128 -13.59 44.45 -15.95
CA ASN A 128 -14.28 44.94 -17.15
C ASN A 128 -15.02 43.82 -17.95
N HIS A 129 -14.64 42.55 -17.74
CA HIS A 129 -15.33 41.43 -18.32
C HIS A 129 -16.52 41.02 -17.43
N ASN A 130 -17.72 41.24 -17.93
CA ASN A 130 -19.01 40.90 -17.27
C ASN A 130 -19.25 39.38 -17.21
N SER A 131 -18.20 38.62 -16.84
CA SER A 131 -18.31 37.16 -16.71
C SER A 131 -19.00 36.81 -15.38
N GLU A 132 -20.00 35.97 -15.42
CA GLU A 132 -20.70 35.41 -14.25
C GLU A 132 -19.79 34.55 -13.36
N ILE A 133 -18.51 34.42 -13.73
CA ILE A 133 -17.53 33.60 -13.03
C ILE A 133 -17.12 34.32 -11.74
N ARG A 134 -17.65 33.83 -10.62
CA ARG A 134 -17.35 34.35 -9.28
C ARG A 134 -15.92 34.10 -8.81
N SER A 135 -15.23 33.09 -9.35
CA SER A 135 -13.88 32.70 -8.98
C SER A 135 -13.10 32.23 -10.20
N ALA A 136 -11.88 32.74 -10.39
CA ALA A 136 -10.98 32.36 -11.47
C ALA A 136 -9.62 31.95 -10.92
N TYR A 137 -9.07 30.84 -11.42
CA TYR A 137 -7.70 30.45 -11.14
C TYR A 137 -6.74 31.08 -12.15
N LEU A 138 -5.92 31.99 -11.67
CA LEU A 138 -4.88 32.65 -12.47
C LEU A 138 -3.58 31.82 -12.38
N ARG A 139 -3.39 30.95 -13.40
CA ARG A 139 -2.31 29.97 -13.43
C ARG A 139 -0.92 30.59 -13.35
N ASP A 140 -0.70 31.71 -14.06
CA ASP A 140 0.60 32.36 -14.16
C ASP A 140 1.09 32.91 -12.82
N PHE A 141 0.17 33.23 -11.91
CA PHE A 141 0.45 33.74 -10.57
C PHE A 141 0.24 32.71 -9.47
N ASN A 142 -0.24 31.51 -9.79
CA ASN A 142 -0.62 30.48 -8.82
C ASN A 142 -1.58 31.02 -7.74
N VAL A 143 -2.55 31.84 -8.13
CA VAL A 143 -3.56 32.41 -7.23
C VAL A 143 -4.98 32.09 -7.70
N LEU A 144 -5.88 31.92 -6.74
CA LEU A 144 -7.32 31.96 -6.98
C LEU A 144 -7.82 33.34 -6.64
N ALA A 145 -8.49 34.01 -7.56
CA ALA A 145 -9.17 35.26 -7.34
C ALA A 145 -10.68 35.05 -7.33
N SER A 146 -11.32 35.30 -6.20
CA SER A 146 -12.79 35.32 -6.06
C SER A 146 -13.26 36.75 -5.92
N ARG A 147 -14.30 37.15 -6.63
CA ARG A 147 -14.75 38.53 -6.68
C ARG A 147 -16.13 38.74 -6.04
N VAL A 148 -16.30 39.89 -5.41
CA VAL A 148 -17.58 40.43 -4.99
C VAL A 148 -17.67 41.85 -5.55
N SER A 149 -18.66 42.07 -6.42
CA SER A 149 -18.88 43.38 -7.04
C SER A 149 -19.92 44.15 -6.24
N TYR A 150 -19.78 45.48 -6.19
CA TYR A 150 -20.69 46.40 -5.50
C TYR A 150 -20.83 47.72 -6.25
N MET A 151 -21.89 48.43 -5.96
CA MET A 151 -22.12 49.80 -6.46
C MET A 151 -22.40 50.69 -5.28
N ILE A 152 -21.71 51.84 -5.20
CA ILE A 152 -21.93 52.84 -4.14
C ILE A 152 -22.99 53.83 -4.62
N ASP A 153 -22.77 54.35 -5.82
CA ASP A 153 -23.68 55.30 -6.50
C ASP A 153 -23.91 54.85 -7.94
N SER A 154 -24.80 55.52 -8.68
CA SER A 154 -25.10 55.21 -10.06
C SER A 154 -23.90 55.23 -11.02
N HIS A 155 -22.75 55.72 -10.57
CA HIS A 155 -21.53 55.92 -11.38
C HIS A 155 -20.29 55.25 -10.84
N THR A 156 -20.26 54.78 -9.57
CA THR A 156 -19.07 54.17 -8.96
C THR A 156 -19.28 52.67 -8.83
N TYR A 157 -18.51 51.94 -9.63
CA TYR A 157 -18.49 50.46 -9.61
C TYR A 157 -17.22 49.96 -8.95
N GLY A 158 -17.37 49.15 -7.89
CA GLY A 158 -16.28 48.56 -7.17
C GLY A 158 -16.28 47.04 -7.17
N THR A 159 -15.12 46.48 -7.00
CA THR A 159 -14.94 45.02 -6.88
C THR A 159 -13.94 44.68 -5.79
N VAL A 160 -14.32 43.86 -4.84
CA VAL A 160 -13.43 43.25 -3.87
C VAL A 160 -12.98 41.90 -4.39
N TYR A 161 -11.68 41.72 -4.56
CA TYR A 161 -11.06 40.46 -4.88
C TYR A 161 -10.49 39.79 -3.64
N PHE A 162 -10.89 38.53 -3.40
CA PHE A 162 -10.20 37.64 -2.48
C PHE A 162 -9.15 36.89 -3.27
N VAL A 163 -7.90 37.20 -3.01
CA VAL A 163 -6.76 36.55 -3.68
C VAL A 163 -6.11 35.54 -2.74
N ILE A 164 -6.15 34.28 -3.11
CA ILE A 164 -5.63 33.16 -2.32
C ILE A 164 -4.43 32.58 -3.03
N SER A 165 -3.27 32.60 -2.36
CA SER A 165 -2.02 32.08 -2.91
C SER A 165 -1.91 30.57 -2.69
N PHE A 166 -1.74 29.83 -3.79
CA PHE A 166 -1.47 28.38 -3.77
C PHE A 166 -0.01 28.02 -3.55
N ALA A 167 0.90 29.00 -3.51
CA ALA A 167 2.33 28.76 -3.41
C ALA A 167 2.73 27.86 -2.24
N GLU A 168 2.00 27.94 -1.10
CA GLU A 168 2.24 27.08 0.06
C GLU A 168 1.32 25.86 0.14
N ILE A 169 0.17 25.86 -0.54
CA ILE A 169 -0.80 24.76 -0.54
C ILE A 169 -0.33 23.64 -1.48
N LEU A 170 0.14 24.00 -2.67
CA LEU A 170 0.63 23.05 -3.67
C LEU A 170 1.73 22.11 -3.17
N PRO A 171 2.77 22.59 -2.44
CA PRO A 171 3.78 21.70 -1.87
C PRO A 171 3.19 20.70 -0.86
N GLN A 172 2.17 21.07 -0.09
CA GLN A 172 1.53 20.19 0.89
C GLN A 172 0.75 19.07 0.19
N ILE A 173 0.04 19.39 -0.90
CA ILE A 173 -0.67 18.39 -1.72
C ILE A 173 0.34 17.45 -2.41
N LYS A 174 1.42 17.99 -2.98
CA LYS A 174 2.49 17.17 -3.56
C LYS A 174 3.11 16.23 -2.54
N LYS A 175 3.35 16.71 -1.32
CA LYS A 175 3.87 15.89 -0.22
C LYS A 175 2.89 14.77 0.15
N LEU A 176 1.59 15.05 0.25
CA LEU A 176 0.56 14.04 0.49
C LEU A 176 0.61 12.94 -0.56
N LEU A 177 0.65 13.31 -1.85
CA LEU A 177 0.73 12.35 -2.95
C LEU A 177 2.02 11.50 -2.88
N PHE A 178 3.14 12.13 -2.54
CA PHE A 178 4.42 11.44 -2.40
C PHE A 178 4.42 10.47 -1.22
N ASP A 179 3.94 10.88 -0.06
CA ASP A 179 3.82 10.05 1.15
C ASP A 179 2.88 8.84 0.90
N THR A 180 1.76 9.04 0.18
CA THR A 180 0.86 7.95 -0.20
C THR A 180 1.52 7.00 -1.18
N MET A 181 2.24 7.48 -2.18
CA MET A 181 2.96 6.64 -3.14
C MET A 181 4.03 5.78 -2.46
N ILE A 182 4.82 6.36 -1.56
CA ILE A 182 5.81 5.61 -0.78
C ILE A 182 5.15 4.54 0.08
N SER A 183 4.04 4.87 0.75
CA SER A 183 3.34 3.90 1.61
C SER A 183 2.81 2.70 0.82
N VAL A 184 2.30 2.92 -0.39
CA VAL A 184 1.89 1.83 -1.30
C VAL A 184 3.06 0.90 -1.62
N ILE A 185 4.21 1.46 -2.00
CA ILE A 185 5.40 0.69 -2.35
C ILE A 185 5.85 -0.17 -1.14
N ILE A 186 5.90 0.41 0.05
CA ILE A 186 6.30 -0.30 1.28
C ILE A 186 5.32 -1.44 1.58
N ILE A 187 4.01 -1.20 1.49
CA ILE A 187 2.98 -2.23 1.72
C ILE A 187 3.14 -3.37 0.73
N LEU A 188 3.35 -3.08 -0.56
CA LEU A 188 3.54 -4.11 -1.59
C LEU A 188 4.80 -4.93 -1.35
N ILE A 189 5.92 -4.32 -0.97
CA ILE A 189 7.16 -5.03 -0.67
C ILE A 189 6.98 -5.94 0.54
N LEU A 190 6.40 -5.44 1.63
CA LEU A 190 6.21 -6.20 2.86
C LEU A 190 5.23 -7.37 2.67
N THR A 191 4.10 -7.13 2.02
CA THR A 191 3.10 -8.18 1.75
C THR A 191 3.62 -9.23 0.78
N SER A 192 4.32 -8.83 -0.28
CA SER A 192 4.96 -9.76 -1.24
C SER A 192 6.06 -10.58 -0.58
N GLY A 193 6.91 -9.97 0.24
CA GLY A 193 7.96 -10.66 0.99
C GLY A 193 7.39 -11.67 1.99
N ALA A 194 6.38 -11.28 2.76
CA ALA A 194 5.71 -12.16 3.71
C ALA A 194 5.05 -13.35 3.00
N PHE A 195 4.39 -13.11 1.87
CA PHE A 195 3.75 -14.15 1.07
C PHE A 195 4.78 -15.11 0.44
N THR A 196 5.85 -14.60 -0.11
CA THR A 196 6.95 -15.41 -0.66
C THR A 196 7.55 -16.31 0.41
N MET A 197 7.81 -15.77 1.61
CA MET A 197 8.34 -16.54 2.73
C MET A 197 7.36 -17.62 3.20
N TRP A 198 6.06 -17.32 3.22
CA TRP A 198 5.02 -18.28 3.54
C TRP A 198 4.95 -19.42 2.51
N ILE A 199 4.95 -19.13 1.20
CA ILE A 199 4.99 -20.16 0.15
C ILE A 199 6.23 -21.01 0.25
N TYR A 200 7.39 -20.39 0.45
CA TYR A 200 8.65 -21.11 0.57
C TYR A 200 8.60 -22.15 1.71
N ARG A 201 8.15 -21.72 2.90
CA ARG A 201 8.04 -22.61 4.06
C ARG A 201 6.94 -23.68 3.92
N SER A 202 5.81 -23.30 3.34
CA SER A 202 4.63 -24.17 3.24
C SER A 202 4.71 -25.16 2.10
N THR A 203 5.45 -24.86 1.03
CA THR A 203 5.40 -25.66 -0.22
C THR A 203 6.79 -26.05 -0.69
N VAL A 204 7.68 -25.08 -0.88
CA VAL A 204 8.99 -25.33 -1.52
C VAL A 204 9.89 -26.20 -0.62
N ARG A 205 9.96 -25.87 0.66
CA ARG A 205 10.80 -26.62 1.62
C ARG A 205 10.40 -28.10 1.74
N PRO A 206 9.12 -28.49 1.93
CA PRO A 206 8.69 -29.88 1.93
C PRO A 206 8.99 -30.62 0.62
N ILE A 207 8.76 -30.00 -0.52
CA ILE A 207 9.07 -30.61 -1.83
C ILE A 207 10.57 -30.90 -1.96
N ASN A 208 11.43 -29.98 -1.55
CA ASN A 208 12.87 -30.21 -1.57
C ASN A 208 13.30 -31.33 -0.61
N LYS A 209 12.66 -31.44 0.58
CA LYS A 209 12.90 -32.58 1.51
C LYS A 209 12.55 -33.92 0.82
N LEU A 210 11.39 -34.01 0.17
CA LEU A 210 10.98 -35.22 -0.59
C LEU A 210 11.96 -35.54 -1.73
N ARG A 211 12.42 -34.55 -2.47
CA ARG A 211 13.41 -34.70 -3.54
C ARG A 211 14.72 -35.29 -3.02
N LEU A 212 15.24 -34.80 -1.91
CA LEU A 212 16.46 -35.30 -1.27
C LEU A 212 16.24 -36.75 -0.78
N ALA A 213 15.12 -37.01 -0.11
CA ALA A 213 14.76 -38.34 0.33
C ALA A 213 14.67 -39.35 -0.84
N THR A 214 14.03 -38.99 -1.95
CA THR A 214 13.96 -39.79 -3.15
C THR A 214 15.36 -40.09 -3.70
N ASN A 215 16.25 -39.12 -3.71
CA ASN A 215 17.63 -39.33 -4.18
C ASN A 215 18.43 -40.26 -3.26
N ASN A 216 18.24 -40.18 -1.95
CA ASN A 216 18.85 -41.08 -0.99
C ASN A 216 18.36 -42.53 -1.22
N ILE A 217 17.06 -42.74 -1.37
CA ILE A 217 16.49 -44.09 -1.68
C ILE A 217 17.03 -44.62 -3.00
N LYS A 218 17.10 -43.77 -4.04
CA LYS A 218 17.68 -44.18 -5.35
C LYS A 218 19.13 -44.67 -5.22
N ASN A 219 19.90 -44.09 -4.33
CA ASN A 219 21.30 -44.45 -4.07
C ASN A 219 21.44 -45.63 -3.06
N GLY A 220 20.33 -46.26 -2.64
CA GLY A 220 20.32 -47.35 -1.68
C GLY A 220 20.50 -46.93 -0.21
N ASN A 221 20.59 -45.63 0.05
CA ASN A 221 20.64 -45.14 1.43
C ASN A 221 19.23 -45.03 1.98
N LEU A 222 18.88 -45.91 2.91
CA LEU A 222 17.61 -45.93 3.63
C LEU A 222 17.74 -45.44 5.09
N ASP A 223 18.99 -45.16 5.53
CA ASP A 223 19.34 -44.72 6.88
C ASP A 223 19.39 -43.19 6.97
N PHE A 224 18.21 -42.56 6.88
CA PHE A 224 18.06 -41.15 7.13
C PHE A 224 16.71 -40.88 7.80
N ASP A 225 16.63 -39.79 8.57
CA ASP A 225 15.37 -39.34 9.16
C ASP A 225 14.71 -38.27 8.30
N MET A 226 13.40 -38.41 8.14
CA MET A 226 12.55 -37.37 7.58
C MET A 226 11.88 -36.60 8.71
N ASP A 227 12.49 -35.44 9.05
CA ASP A 227 11.86 -34.50 9.96
C ASP A 227 10.64 -33.84 9.26
N VAL A 228 9.44 -34.25 9.71
CA VAL A 228 8.16 -33.82 9.14
C VAL A 228 7.59 -32.71 10.03
N GLU A 229 7.84 -31.46 9.64
CA GLU A 229 7.29 -30.27 10.31
C GLU A 229 5.97 -29.85 9.66
N GLY A 230 4.96 -29.57 10.50
CA GLY A 230 3.70 -28.98 10.05
C GLY A 230 2.53 -29.95 10.03
N ASN A 231 1.36 -29.40 9.73
CA ASN A 231 0.08 -30.14 9.71
C ASN A 231 -0.70 -29.82 8.41
N ASN A 232 0.01 -29.90 7.28
CA ASN A 232 -0.56 -29.67 5.94
C ASN A 232 -0.42 -30.92 5.09
N GLU A 233 -1.02 -30.91 3.90
CA GLU A 233 -1.02 -32.05 2.97
C GLU A 233 0.41 -32.46 2.55
N PHE A 234 1.35 -31.52 2.49
CA PHE A 234 2.75 -31.83 2.22
C PHE A 234 3.43 -32.53 3.40
N ALA A 235 3.07 -32.17 4.64
CA ALA A 235 3.54 -32.86 5.82
C ALA A 235 2.98 -34.31 5.87
N GLU A 236 1.71 -34.49 5.51
CA GLU A 236 1.09 -35.82 5.39
C GLU A 236 1.79 -36.65 4.32
N LEU A 237 2.04 -36.07 3.12
CA LEU A 237 2.79 -36.71 2.07
C LEU A 237 4.22 -37.11 2.49
N CYS A 238 4.92 -36.23 3.24
CA CYS A 238 6.23 -36.54 3.80
C CYS A 238 6.17 -37.73 4.79
N LYS A 239 5.10 -37.81 5.60
CA LYS A 239 4.88 -38.90 6.54
C LYS A 239 4.60 -40.22 5.82
N ASP A 240 3.78 -40.20 4.78
CA ASP A 240 3.53 -41.39 3.97
C ASP A 240 4.79 -41.87 3.27
N PHE A 241 5.59 -40.92 2.78
CA PHE A 241 6.89 -41.23 2.16
C PHE A 241 7.87 -41.84 3.19
N ASP A 242 7.93 -41.37 4.42
CA ASP A 242 8.76 -41.92 5.48
C ASP A 242 8.29 -43.35 5.86
N ASN A 243 6.97 -43.58 5.92
CA ASN A 243 6.43 -44.91 6.15
C ASN A 243 6.82 -45.87 5.03
N MET A 244 6.81 -45.45 3.77
CA MET A 244 7.26 -46.20 2.64
C MET A 244 8.78 -46.53 2.76
N ARG A 245 9.61 -45.55 3.09
CA ARG A 245 11.05 -45.72 3.34
C ARG A 245 11.31 -46.77 4.44
N LYS A 246 10.60 -46.70 5.56
CA LYS A 246 10.73 -47.65 6.68
C LYS A 246 10.38 -49.09 6.22
N ARG A 247 9.34 -49.25 5.42
CA ARG A 247 8.98 -50.54 4.85
C ARG A 247 10.03 -51.11 3.88
N LEU A 248 10.59 -50.21 3.04
CA LEU A 248 11.67 -50.60 2.13
C LEU A 248 12.91 -51.04 2.91
N LYS A 249 13.29 -50.33 3.98
CA LYS A 249 14.40 -50.67 4.86
C LYS A 249 14.17 -52.05 5.49
N TYR A 250 13.00 -52.25 6.11
CA TYR A 250 12.64 -53.54 6.70
C TYR A 250 12.71 -54.71 5.69
N ASN A 251 12.17 -54.53 4.48
CA ASN A 251 12.22 -55.55 3.43
C ASN A 251 13.65 -55.83 2.97
N ALA A 252 14.50 -54.80 2.88
CA ALA A 252 15.90 -54.99 2.50
C ALA A 252 16.68 -55.78 3.57
N GLU A 253 16.49 -55.44 4.85
CA GLU A 253 17.10 -56.16 5.98
C GLU A 253 16.61 -57.61 6.05
N GLU A 254 15.31 -57.87 5.84
CA GLU A 254 14.71 -59.18 5.82
C GLU A 254 15.26 -60.03 4.67
N ASN A 255 15.45 -59.42 3.48
CA ASN A 255 16.04 -60.15 2.34
C ASN A 255 17.51 -60.53 2.62
N VAL A 256 18.30 -59.67 3.21
CA VAL A 256 19.69 -59.99 3.60
C VAL A 256 19.72 -61.13 4.63
N ARG A 257 18.81 -61.09 5.61
CA ARG A 257 18.69 -62.18 6.60
C ARG A 257 18.35 -63.51 5.95
N ARG A 258 17.34 -63.55 5.08
CA ARG A 258 16.94 -64.78 4.34
C ARG A 258 18.05 -65.32 3.47
N ASP A 259 18.78 -64.43 2.81
CA ASP A 259 19.95 -64.80 2.00
C ASP A 259 21.05 -65.47 2.86
N SER A 260 21.29 -64.92 4.05
CA SER A 260 22.25 -65.47 5.02
C SER A 260 21.80 -66.83 5.53
N GLU A 261 20.53 -66.96 5.97
CA GLU A 261 19.93 -68.20 6.41
C GLU A 261 19.97 -69.30 5.30
N SER A 262 19.67 -68.92 4.05
CA SER A 262 19.74 -69.81 2.91
C SER A 262 21.14 -70.29 2.64
N LYS A 263 22.18 -69.43 2.71
CA LYS A 263 23.58 -69.79 2.56
C LYS A 263 24.05 -70.76 3.64
N GLU A 264 23.64 -70.50 4.88
CA GLU A 264 23.98 -71.38 6.02
C GLU A 264 23.32 -72.76 5.83
N LEU A 265 22.04 -72.85 5.42
CA LEU A 265 21.35 -74.10 5.15
C LEU A 265 22.05 -74.87 4.04
N ILE A 266 22.40 -74.22 2.90
CA ILE A 266 23.12 -74.88 1.80
C ILE A 266 24.51 -75.36 2.29
N SER A 267 25.23 -74.58 3.11
CA SER A 267 26.49 -75.02 3.68
C SER A 267 26.38 -76.27 4.57
N ASN A 268 25.35 -76.31 5.44
CA ASN A 268 25.10 -77.48 6.32
C ASN A 268 24.69 -78.70 5.56
N ILE A 269 23.77 -78.55 4.59
CA ILE A 269 23.38 -79.66 3.71
C ILE A 269 24.61 -80.21 2.93
N SER A 270 25.45 -79.34 2.39
CA SER A 270 26.66 -79.71 1.67
C SER A 270 27.64 -80.49 2.54
N HIS A 271 27.81 -80.10 3.80
CA HIS A 271 28.62 -80.79 4.78
C HIS A 271 28.05 -82.19 5.09
N ASP A 272 26.76 -82.27 5.37
CA ASP A 272 26.08 -83.49 5.76
C ASP A 272 25.98 -84.52 4.61
N LEU A 273 25.95 -84.07 3.36
CA LEU A 273 26.02 -84.91 2.17
C LEU A 273 27.46 -85.36 1.83
N LYS A 274 28.49 -84.50 2.16
CA LYS A 274 29.88 -84.83 1.88
C LYS A 274 30.37 -86.03 2.68
N THR A 275 29.91 -86.18 3.93
CA THR A 275 30.30 -87.33 4.81
C THR A 275 29.84 -88.69 4.25
N PRO A 276 28.59 -88.94 3.91
CA PRO A 276 28.13 -90.23 3.33
C PRO A 276 28.72 -90.49 1.91
N ILE A 277 28.82 -89.41 1.09
CA ILE A 277 29.40 -89.50 -0.25
C ILE A 277 30.88 -89.91 -0.14
N THR A 278 31.65 -89.38 0.78
CA THR A 278 33.04 -89.76 0.99
C THR A 278 33.15 -91.21 1.49
N ALA A 279 32.26 -91.67 2.38
CA ALA A 279 32.19 -93.03 2.83
C ALA A 279 31.86 -93.99 1.67
N ILE A 280 30.84 -93.67 0.86
CA ILE A 280 30.50 -94.48 -0.34
C ILE A 280 31.70 -94.55 -1.32
N LYS A 281 32.36 -93.44 -1.59
CA LYS A 281 33.52 -93.41 -2.45
C LYS A 281 34.64 -94.29 -1.91
N GLY A 282 34.92 -94.20 -0.59
CA GLY A 282 35.93 -95.10 0.03
C GLY A 282 35.55 -96.53 -0.02
N TYR A 283 34.28 -96.95 0.12
CA TYR A 283 33.84 -98.31 -0.06
C TYR A 283 34.02 -98.80 -1.50
N VAL A 284 33.66 -98.01 -2.50
CA VAL A 284 33.84 -98.36 -3.94
C VAL A 284 35.30 -98.48 -4.31
N GLU A 285 36.17 -97.58 -3.86
CA GLU A 285 37.62 -97.61 -4.09
C GLU A 285 38.33 -98.79 -3.37
N GLY A 286 37.75 -99.27 -2.28
CA GLY A 286 38.31 -100.46 -1.54
C GLY A 286 37.88 -101.77 -2.07
N ILE A 287 36.91 -101.89 -3.00
CA ILE A 287 36.43 -103.07 -3.66
C ILE A 287 37.10 -103.35 -5.05
N MET A 288 37.74 -102.32 -5.62
CA MET A 288 38.58 -102.49 -6.81
C MET A 288 40.02 -102.82 -6.42
#